data_e61809c5feb5da5fc03b5075be25bc1f
#
_entry.id   e61809c5feb5da5fc03b5075be25bc1f
#
_cell.length_a   1.000
_cell.length_b   1.000
_cell.length_c   1.000
_cell.angle_alpha   90.00
_cell.angle_beta   90.00
_cell.angle_gamma   90.00
#
_symmetry.space_group_name_H-M   'P 1'
#
loop_
_entity.id
_entity.type
_entity.pdbx_description
1 polymer ?
#
loop_
_entity_poly.entity_id
_entity_poly.type
_entity_poly.pdbx_seq_one_letter_code
_entity_poly.pdbx_strand_id
1 'polypeptide(L)'
;IEDRIDIDYVTVTASDEISRLDLSLDSASLVNQNADYKTKALYQYLCESFGNTVILGQHDSVGSAAETNAIYEITGRYPAIRFGDLMPFTQDSTVLGESELEIAKSWAENGGIVSYMWHWTDPMGSGEYYSDSTDFDLTKAVTDEDIALMSIEEITELHEEGEISDECLAIIEDIDKISQVLSQLQDADIPVLWRPLHEASNGYFWWGR
;
A
#
# COMPACT_ATOMS: atom_id res chain seq x y z
N ILE A 1 19.46 -4.13 -30.90
CA ILE A 1 19.81 -2.73 -30.59
C ILE A 1 19.59 -2.60 -29.10
N GLU A 2 20.69 -2.68 -28.37
CA GLU A 2 20.70 -2.50 -26.93
C GLU A 2 20.76 -1.01 -26.65
N ASP A 3 19.64 -0.39 -26.33
CA ASP A 3 19.65 0.92 -25.69
C ASP A 3 19.91 0.71 -24.20
N ARG A 4 21.19 0.65 -23.83
CA ARG A 4 21.64 0.69 -22.47
C ARG A 4 21.64 2.15 -22.03
N ILE A 5 20.80 2.50 -21.06
CA ILE A 5 20.93 3.77 -20.33
C ILE A 5 21.94 3.55 -19.24
N ASP A 6 23.17 3.98 -19.47
CA ASP A 6 24.20 4.01 -18.44
C ASP A 6 24.00 5.26 -17.58
N ILE A 7 23.51 5.09 -16.36
CA ILE A 7 23.44 6.17 -15.36
C ILE A 7 24.70 6.07 -14.52
N ASP A 8 25.74 6.83 -14.88
CA ASP A 8 27.00 6.83 -14.14
C ASP A 8 26.87 7.48 -12.76
N TYR A 9 26.01 8.47 -12.62
CA TYR A 9 25.69 9.11 -11.34
C TYR A 9 24.44 9.98 -11.43
N VAL A 10 23.76 10.13 -10.31
CA VAL A 10 22.65 11.08 -10.14
C VAL A 10 23.13 12.21 -9.22
N THR A 11 23.17 13.43 -9.74
CA THR A 11 23.42 14.60 -8.93
C THR A 11 22.11 15.22 -8.51
N VAL A 12 21.82 15.19 -7.21
CA VAL A 12 20.70 15.94 -6.65
C VAL A 12 21.22 17.28 -6.17
N THR A 13 20.88 18.34 -6.88
CA THR A 13 21.21 19.71 -6.44
C THR A 13 20.03 20.24 -5.66
N ALA A 14 20.19 20.46 -4.36
CA ALA A 14 19.21 21.19 -3.59
C ALA A 14 19.28 22.68 -4.02
N SER A 15 18.14 23.26 -4.44
CA SER A 15 18.08 24.71 -4.61
C SER A 15 17.85 25.33 -3.23
N ASP A 16 18.57 26.41 -2.92
CA ASP A 16 18.42 27.13 -1.66
C ASP A 16 17.03 27.81 -1.52
N GLU A 17 16.22 27.77 -2.57
CA GLU A 17 14.86 28.34 -2.60
C GLU A 17 13.74 27.33 -2.24
N ILE A 18 14.05 26.04 -2.06
CA ILE A 18 13.09 25.14 -1.43
C ILE A 18 13.08 25.55 0.04
N SER A 19 12.06 26.32 0.43
CA SER A 19 11.77 26.55 1.84
C SER A 19 11.78 25.18 2.51
N ARG A 20 12.82 24.90 3.30
CA ARG A 20 12.87 23.70 4.13
C ARG A 20 11.59 23.75 4.94
N LEU A 21 10.67 22.83 4.66
CA LEU A 21 9.66 22.51 5.63
C LEU A 21 10.45 22.22 6.90
N ASP A 22 10.32 23.10 7.89
CA ASP A 22 10.92 22.90 9.20
C ASP A 22 10.13 21.77 9.87
N LEU A 23 10.38 20.55 9.37
CA LEU A 23 9.95 19.33 10.00
C LEU A 23 10.87 19.18 11.21
N SER A 24 10.51 19.87 12.30
CA SER A 24 11.14 19.60 13.57
C SER A 24 10.75 18.16 13.96
N LEU A 25 11.67 17.23 13.69
CA LEU A 25 11.49 15.78 13.95
C LEU A 25 11.23 15.49 15.43
N ASP A 26 11.56 16.44 16.31
CA ASP A 26 11.31 16.36 17.76
C ASP A 26 9.80 16.28 18.10
N SER A 27 8.92 16.65 17.18
CA SER A 27 7.47 16.55 17.34
C SER A 27 6.82 15.50 16.41
N ALA A 28 7.59 14.81 15.57
CA ALA A 28 7.05 13.83 14.66
C ALA A 28 6.56 12.59 15.43
N SER A 29 5.27 12.39 15.47
CA SER A 29 4.63 11.26 16.09
C SER A 29 3.68 10.57 15.13
N LEU A 30 3.59 9.24 15.21
CA LEU A 30 2.59 8.49 14.48
C LEU A 30 1.17 8.91 14.92
N VAL A 31 0.25 8.99 13.96
CA VAL A 31 -1.16 9.23 14.23
C VAL A 31 -1.72 8.15 15.16
N ASN A 32 -1.36 6.87 14.88
CA ASN A 32 -1.68 5.77 15.77
C ASN A 32 -0.72 5.73 16.96
N GLN A 33 -1.17 6.23 18.11
CA GLN A 33 -0.38 6.22 19.34
C GLN A 33 -0.14 4.79 19.88
N ASN A 34 -0.99 3.83 19.49
CA ASN A 34 -0.90 2.43 19.89
C ASN A 34 -0.03 1.60 18.94
N ALA A 35 0.59 2.22 17.92
CA ALA A 35 1.51 1.51 17.04
C ALA A 35 2.57 0.75 17.83
N ASP A 36 2.93 -0.44 17.35
CA ASP A 36 3.94 -1.28 17.97
C ASP A 36 5.35 -0.67 17.90
N TYR A 37 6.28 -1.33 18.58
CA TYR A 37 7.68 -0.87 18.66
C TYR A 37 8.37 -0.82 17.29
N LYS A 38 8.17 -1.83 16.42
CA LYS A 38 8.83 -1.90 15.12
C LYS A 38 8.30 -0.84 14.16
N THR A 39 7.00 -0.59 14.19
CA THR A 39 6.37 0.50 13.42
C THR A 39 6.91 1.86 13.83
N LYS A 40 7.05 2.10 15.14
CA LYS A 40 7.67 3.33 15.67
C LYS A 40 9.14 3.46 15.25
N ALA A 41 9.89 2.36 15.29
CA ALA A 41 11.30 2.34 14.90
C ALA A 41 11.47 2.59 13.39
N LEU A 42 10.62 2.00 12.53
CA LEU A 42 10.63 2.28 11.10
C LEU A 42 10.32 3.74 10.82
N TYR A 43 9.30 4.30 11.47
CA TYR A 43 8.95 5.71 11.32
C TYR A 43 10.11 6.63 11.70
N GLN A 44 10.73 6.38 12.85
CA GLN A 44 11.90 7.14 13.30
C GLN A 44 13.05 7.04 12.29
N TYR A 45 13.36 5.84 11.79
CA TYR A 45 14.38 5.63 10.76
C TYR A 45 14.12 6.45 9.49
N LEU A 46 12.87 6.48 9.02
CA LEU A 46 12.49 7.28 7.85
C LEU A 46 12.64 8.78 8.11
N CYS A 47 12.25 9.25 9.29
CA CYS A 47 12.42 10.63 9.70
C CYS A 47 13.91 11.02 9.75
N GLU A 48 14.76 10.22 10.37
CA GLU A 48 16.21 10.46 10.47
C GLU A 48 16.91 10.42 9.10
N SER A 49 16.39 9.60 8.18
CA SER A 49 16.90 9.46 6.82
C SER A 49 16.49 10.63 5.92
N PHE A 50 15.38 11.31 6.24
CA PHE A 50 14.84 12.37 5.42
C PHE A 50 15.83 13.53 5.24
N GLY A 51 16.08 13.91 3.99
CA GLY A 51 17.04 14.96 3.63
C GLY A 51 18.52 14.56 3.73
N ASN A 52 18.84 13.38 4.24
CA ASN A 52 20.21 12.89 4.42
C ASN A 52 20.54 11.70 3.54
N THR A 53 19.56 10.85 3.21
CA THR A 53 19.78 9.58 2.53
C THR A 53 18.66 9.34 1.50
N VAL A 54 19.01 8.73 0.38
CA VAL A 54 18.05 8.19 -0.58
C VAL A 54 17.86 6.69 -0.28
N ILE A 55 16.65 6.28 0.05
CA ILE A 55 16.30 4.88 0.27
C ILE A 55 15.69 4.36 -1.02
N LEU A 56 16.34 3.39 -1.65
CA LEU A 56 15.89 2.80 -2.91
C LEU A 56 14.90 1.67 -2.65
N GLY A 57 13.87 1.61 -3.47
CA GLY A 57 12.89 0.54 -3.49
C GLY A 57 12.65 -0.01 -4.88
N GLN A 58 12.11 -1.21 -4.95
CA GLN A 58 11.69 -1.87 -6.18
C GLN A 58 10.28 -2.44 -5.99
N HIS A 59 9.44 -2.23 -6.99
CA HIS A 59 8.15 -2.92 -7.11
C HIS A 59 8.37 -4.23 -7.86
N ASP A 60 7.92 -5.33 -7.24
CA ASP A 60 7.92 -6.65 -7.87
C ASP A 60 6.55 -6.97 -8.46
N SER A 61 6.54 -7.81 -9.47
CA SER A 61 5.32 -8.43 -9.98
C SER A 61 4.66 -9.25 -8.87
N VAL A 62 3.33 -9.25 -8.82
CA VAL A 62 2.55 -9.89 -7.76
C VAL A 62 2.93 -11.36 -7.59
N GLY A 63 3.16 -11.77 -6.34
CA GLY A 63 3.55 -13.14 -5.98
C GLY A 63 4.94 -13.54 -6.48
N SER A 64 5.78 -12.59 -6.85
CA SER A 64 7.11 -12.79 -7.39
C SER A 64 8.13 -11.91 -6.67
N ALA A 65 9.42 -12.26 -6.76
CA ALA A 65 10.56 -11.43 -6.37
C ALA A 65 11.55 -11.32 -7.54
N ALA A 66 11.06 -11.42 -8.77
CA ALA A 66 11.91 -11.52 -9.95
C ALA A 66 12.71 -10.25 -10.18
N GLU A 67 12.09 -9.07 -10.02
CA GLU A 67 12.69 -7.78 -10.28
C GLU A 67 13.74 -7.44 -9.21
N THR A 68 13.45 -7.68 -7.93
CA THR A 68 14.41 -7.50 -6.84
C THR A 68 15.59 -8.48 -6.96
N ASN A 69 15.35 -9.73 -7.38
CA ASN A 69 16.40 -10.71 -7.61
C ASN A 69 17.27 -10.32 -8.81
N ALA A 70 16.70 -9.80 -9.89
CA ALA A 70 17.46 -9.31 -11.04
C ALA A 70 18.38 -8.14 -10.66
N ILE A 71 17.91 -7.22 -9.79
CA ILE A 71 18.76 -6.15 -9.25
C ILE A 71 19.92 -6.74 -8.47
N TYR A 72 19.66 -7.74 -7.62
CA TYR A 72 20.72 -8.38 -6.85
C TYR A 72 21.74 -9.10 -7.74
N GLU A 73 21.30 -9.81 -8.77
CA GLU A 73 22.19 -10.48 -9.72
C GLU A 73 23.11 -9.50 -10.45
N ILE A 74 22.63 -8.31 -10.77
CA ILE A 74 23.42 -7.30 -11.49
C ILE A 74 24.35 -6.52 -10.55
N THR A 75 23.87 -6.19 -9.34
CA THR A 75 24.55 -5.22 -8.46
C THR A 75 25.22 -5.86 -7.24
N GLY A 76 24.84 -7.09 -6.90
CA GLY A 76 25.21 -7.76 -5.65
C GLY A 76 24.52 -7.17 -4.41
N ARG A 77 23.47 -6.36 -4.58
CA ARG A 77 22.74 -5.70 -3.48
C ARG A 77 21.24 -5.70 -3.75
N TYR A 78 20.46 -5.91 -2.69
CA TYR A 78 19.04 -5.72 -2.73
C TYR A 78 18.65 -4.24 -2.51
N PRO A 79 17.51 -3.76 -3.06
CA PRO A 79 16.91 -2.50 -2.65
C PRO A 79 16.51 -2.58 -1.17
N ALA A 80 16.39 -1.44 -0.48
CA ALA A 80 15.98 -1.43 0.92
C ALA A 80 14.48 -1.68 1.10
N ILE A 81 13.67 -1.23 0.13
CA ILE A 81 12.22 -1.35 0.17
C ILE A 81 11.76 -2.27 -0.96
N ARG A 82 10.96 -3.28 -0.61
CA ARG A 82 10.19 -4.04 -1.58
C ARG A 82 8.75 -3.56 -1.57
N PHE A 83 8.25 -3.21 -2.76
CA PHE A 83 6.85 -2.89 -2.97
C PHE A 83 6.14 -4.10 -3.55
N GLY A 84 5.03 -4.46 -2.94
CA GLY A 84 4.11 -5.47 -3.43
C GLY A 84 2.72 -4.90 -3.65
N ASP A 85 1.78 -5.76 -4.02
CA ASP A 85 0.40 -5.39 -4.31
C ASP A 85 -0.57 -6.36 -3.64
N LEU A 86 -1.58 -5.82 -2.96
CA LEU A 86 -2.64 -6.62 -2.33
C LEU A 86 -3.83 -6.92 -3.26
N MET A 87 -3.73 -6.59 -4.54
CA MET A 87 -4.75 -6.89 -5.55
C MET A 87 -5.27 -8.34 -5.53
N PRO A 88 -4.44 -9.38 -5.34
CA PRO A 88 -4.92 -10.76 -5.36
C PRO A 88 -5.99 -11.09 -4.32
N PHE A 89 -6.02 -10.36 -3.21
CA PHE A 89 -6.95 -10.63 -2.10
C PHE A 89 -8.38 -10.18 -2.37
N THR A 90 -8.58 -9.31 -3.35
CA THR A 90 -9.89 -8.87 -3.83
C THR A 90 -10.24 -9.44 -5.22
N GLN A 91 -9.33 -10.23 -5.82
CA GLN A 91 -9.53 -10.91 -7.10
C GLN A 91 -9.69 -12.43 -6.96
N ASP A 92 -9.98 -12.94 -5.76
CA ASP A 92 -10.11 -14.38 -5.46
C ASP A 92 -8.90 -15.24 -5.87
N SER A 93 -7.71 -14.64 -5.92
CA SER A 93 -6.46 -15.30 -6.28
C SER A 93 -5.64 -15.68 -5.04
N THR A 94 -6.14 -16.65 -4.26
CA THR A 94 -5.54 -17.07 -2.99
C THR A 94 -4.07 -17.49 -3.12
N VAL A 95 -3.72 -18.22 -4.17
CA VAL A 95 -2.34 -18.72 -4.38
C VAL A 95 -1.35 -17.57 -4.58
N LEU A 96 -1.73 -16.55 -5.36
CA LEU A 96 -0.87 -15.37 -5.55
C LEU A 96 -0.78 -14.53 -4.28
N GLY A 97 -1.88 -14.41 -3.54
CA GLY A 97 -1.90 -13.70 -2.27
C GLY A 97 -1.02 -14.36 -1.21
N GLU A 98 -1.10 -15.67 -1.07
CA GLU A 98 -0.22 -16.44 -0.16
C GLU A 98 1.25 -16.28 -0.53
N SER A 99 1.60 -16.40 -1.82
CA SER A 99 2.98 -16.18 -2.30
C SER A 99 3.47 -14.77 -1.98
N GLU A 100 2.60 -13.76 -2.16
CA GLU A 100 2.94 -12.37 -1.87
C GLU A 100 3.27 -12.16 -0.39
N LEU A 101 2.49 -12.73 0.52
CA LEU A 101 2.74 -12.65 1.96
C LEU A 101 4.01 -13.40 2.37
N GLU A 102 4.28 -14.57 1.82
CA GLU A 102 5.51 -15.33 2.12
C GLU A 102 6.76 -14.56 1.67
N ILE A 103 6.72 -13.91 0.50
CA ILE A 103 7.81 -13.05 0.03
C ILE A 103 8.02 -11.87 0.97
N ALA A 104 6.93 -11.20 1.40
CA ALA A 104 7.02 -10.08 2.33
C ALA A 104 7.61 -10.47 3.68
N LYS A 105 7.18 -11.61 4.24
CA LYS A 105 7.73 -12.15 5.49
C LYS A 105 9.22 -12.43 5.36
N SER A 106 9.61 -13.13 4.30
CA SER A 106 11.03 -13.40 4.02
C SER A 106 11.84 -12.12 3.83
N TRP A 107 11.27 -11.11 3.17
CA TRP A 107 11.91 -9.81 2.98
C TRP A 107 12.18 -9.11 4.31
N ALA A 108 11.16 -9.07 5.19
CA ALA A 108 11.27 -8.48 6.51
C ALA A 108 12.25 -9.22 7.43
N GLU A 109 12.27 -10.56 7.41
CA GLU A 109 13.21 -11.39 8.15
C GLU A 109 14.67 -11.10 7.79
N ASN A 110 14.91 -10.72 6.54
CA ASN A 110 16.24 -10.32 6.05
C ASN A 110 16.54 -8.82 6.25
N GLY A 111 15.71 -8.11 6.99
CA GLY A 111 15.91 -6.70 7.37
C GLY A 111 15.45 -5.69 6.31
N GLY A 112 14.70 -6.13 5.31
CA GLY A 112 14.11 -5.25 4.31
C GLY A 112 12.84 -4.56 4.81
N ILE A 113 12.50 -3.44 4.21
CA ILE A 113 11.26 -2.69 4.47
C ILE A 113 10.18 -3.18 3.51
N VAL A 114 9.03 -3.54 4.06
CA VAL A 114 7.86 -3.97 3.29
C VAL A 114 6.97 -2.76 2.98
N SER A 115 6.58 -2.63 1.74
CA SER A 115 5.62 -1.63 1.29
C SER A 115 4.55 -2.29 0.43
N TYR A 116 3.30 -1.87 0.61
CA TYR A 116 2.18 -2.34 -0.18
C TYR A 116 1.38 -1.20 -0.78
N MET A 117 0.98 -1.41 -2.03
CA MET A 117 -0.14 -0.71 -2.66
C MET A 117 -1.30 -1.70 -2.85
N TRP A 118 -2.40 -1.21 -3.34
CA TRP A 118 -3.56 -2.01 -3.66
C TRP A 118 -4.19 -1.49 -4.96
N HIS A 119 -4.02 -2.24 -6.04
CA HIS A 119 -4.82 -2.05 -7.23
C HIS A 119 -6.19 -2.64 -6.96
N TRP A 120 -7.04 -1.80 -6.43
CA TRP A 120 -8.37 -2.17 -5.98
C TRP A 120 -9.30 -2.35 -7.16
N THR A 121 -9.61 -3.59 -7.51
CA THR A 121 -10.65 -3.87 -8.49
C THR A 121 -11.99 -3.37 -7.98
N ASP A 122 -12.88 -3.03 -8.90
CA ASP A 122 -14.23 -2.60 -8.61
C ASP A 122 -14.90 -3.55 -7.59
N PRO A 123 -15.32 -3.05 -6.42
CA PRO A 123 -15.92 -3.88 -5.38
C PRO A 123 -17.21 -4.60 -5.81
N MET A 124 -17.90 -4.11 -6.85
CA MET A 124 -19.11 -4.75 -7.40
C MET A 124 -18.80 -5.90 -8.36
N GLY A 125 -17.51 -6.29 -8.48
CA GLY A 125 -17.10 -7.53 -9.11
C GLY A 125 -16.88 -7.49 -10.62
N SER A 126 -16.66 -6.31 -11.23
CA SER A 126 -16.29 -6.24 -12.65
C SER A 126 -14.92 -6.84 -12.95
N GLY A 127 -14.04 -6.90 -11.94
CA GLY A 127 -12.63 -7.31 -12.07
C GLY A 127 -11.72 -6.21 -12.62
N GLU A 128 -12.27 -5.03 -12.92
CA GLU A 128 -11.56 -3.89 -13.49
C GLU A 128 -11.27 -2.83 -12.42
N TYR A 129 -10.20 -2.06 -12.59
CA TYR A 129 -9.83 -0.96 -11.69
C TYR A 129 -9.71 0.39 -12.42
N TYR A 130 -9.64 0.39 -13.76
CA TYR A 130 -9.60 1.63 -14.53
C TYR A 130 -10.97 2.29 -14.61
N SER A 131 -11.01 3.61 -14.50
CA SER A 131 -12.24 4.40 -14.46
C SER A 131 -13.07 4.36 -15.77
N ASP A 132 -12.46 3.98 -16.89
CA ASP A 132 -13.11 3.81 -18.20
C ASP A 132 -13.61 2.37 -18.43
N SER A 133 -13.27 1.46 -17.54
CA SER A 133 -13.57 0.03 -17.65
C SER A 133 -14.54 -0.46 -16.58
N THR A 134 -15.00 0.41 -15.68
CA THR A 134 -16.00 0.11 -14.64
C THR A 134 -17.03 1.22 -14.53
N ASP A 135 -18.27 0.83 -14.23
CA ASP A 135 -19.36 1.75 -13.90
C ASP A 135 -19.48 2.02 -12.38
N PHE A 136 -18.55 1.52 -11.57
CA PHE A 136 -18.56 1.73 -10.14
C PHE A 136 -18.50 3.23 -9.79
N ASP A 137 -19.43 3.68 -8.99
CA ASP A 137 -19.58 5.09 -8.60
C ASP A 137 -19.39 5.24 -7.09
N LEU A 138 -18.20 5.73 -6.69
CA LEU A 138 -17.85 5.94 -5.28
C LEU A 138 -18.84 6.86 -4.56
N THR A 139 -19.51 7.77 -5.25
CA THR A 139 -20.48 8.67 -4.62
C THR A 139 -21.72 7.96 -4.09
N LYS A 140 -22.03 6.78 -4.62
CA LYS A 140 -23.11 5.94 -4.12
C LYS A 140 -22.76 5.16 -2.86
N ALA A 141 -21.45 4.99 -2.58
CA ALA A 141 -20.98 4.33 -1.37
C ALA A 141 -20.96 5.24 -0.14
N VAL A 142 -21.25 6.53 -0.31
CA VAL A 142 -21.32 7.48 0.81
C VAL A 142 -22.55 7.19 1.66
N THR A 143 -22.37 7.15 2.98
CA THR A 143 -23.43 6.98 3.96
C THR A 143 -23.33 8.04 5.06
N ASP A 144 -24.45 8.39 5.67
CA ASP A 144 -24.53 9.23 6.86
C ASP A 144 -24.45 8.40 8.16
N GLU A 145 -24.46 7.07 8.07
CA GLU A 145 -24.35 6.18 9.20
C GLU A 145 -22.94 6.16 9.77
N ASP A 146 -22.81 6.09 11.11
CA ASP A 146 -21.51 6.00 11.80
C ASP A 146 -21.04 4.55 11.87
N ILE A 147 -20.53 4.07 10.73
CA ILE A 147 -20.07 2.67 10.57
C ILE A 147 -18.62 2.43 11.01
N ALA A 148 -17.89 3.47 11.46
CA ALA A 148 -16.43 3.40 11.65
C ALA A 148 -15.98 2.39 12.72
N LEU A 149 -16.85 2.01 13.67
CA LEU A 149 -16.55 1.06 14.73
C LEU A 149 -17.45 -0.19 14.71
N MET A 150 -18.28 -0.32 13.69
CA MET A 150 -19.16 -1.47 13.53
C MET A 150 -18.40 -2.70 13.00
N SER A 151 -18.84 -3.88 13.39
CA SER A 151 -18.42 -5.13 12.78
C SER A 151 -19.03 -5.30 11.39
N ILE A 152 -18.47 -6.19 10.58
CA ILE A 152 -19.01 -6.48 9.25
C ILE A 152 -20.44 -7.04 9.33
N GLU A 153 -20.77 -7.78 10.39
CA GLU A 153 -22.10 -8.30 10.62
C GLU A 153 -23.10 -7.16 10.88
N GLU A 154 -22.76 -6.18 11.72
CA GLU A 154 -23.60 -5.01 11.99
C GLU A 154 -23.80 -4.14 10.73
N ILE A 155 -22.77 -4.00 9.90
CA ILE A 155 -22.86 -3.27 8.62
C ILE A 155 -23.74 -4.03 7.63
N THR A 156 -23.67 -5.36 7.61
CA THR A 156 -24.54 -6.20 6.78
C THR A 156 -26.02 -6.05 7.21
N GLU A 157 -26.29 -5.98 8.51
CA GLU A 157 -27.65 -5.73 9.03
C GLU A 157 -28.17 -4.36 8.56
N LEU A 158 -27.36 -3.28 8.61
CA LEU A 158 -27.74 -1.97 8.08
C LEU A 158 -28.09 -2.03 6.59
N HIS A 159 -27.34 -2.80 5.82
CA HIS A 159 -27.63 -3.00 4.41
C HIS A 159 -28.97 -3.73 4.19
N GLU A 160 -29.25 -4.81 4.94
CA GLU A 160 -30.52 -5.54 4.88
C GLU A 160 -31.72 -4.65 5.27
N GLU A 161 -31.52 -3.68 6.15
CA GLU A 161 -32.53 -2.67 6.55
C GLU A 161 -32.69 -1.55 5.52
N GLY A 162 -31.78 -1.45 4.54
CA GLY A 162 -31.80 -0.44 3.47
C GLY A 162 -31.21 0.91 3.87
N GLU A 163 -30.43 0.97 4.95
CA GLU A 163 -29.81 2.20 5.47
C GLU A 163 -28.51 2.53 4.75
N ILE A 164 -27.85 1.54 4.12
CA ILE A 164 -26.68 1.73 3.28
C ILE A 164 -26.85 1.06 1.92
N SER A 165 -26.09 1.53 0.92
CA SER A 165 -26.15 1.03 -0.46
C SER A 165 -25.34 -0.27 -0.65
N ASP A 166 -25.61 -0.95 -1.77
CA ASP A 166 -24.80 -2.10 -2.23
C ASP A 166 -23.34 -1.71 -2.41
N GLU A 167 -23.09 -0.51 -2.95
CA GLU A 167 -21.74 0.01 -3.17
C GLU A 167 -21.01 0.27 -1.84
N CYS A 168 -21.72 0.73 -0.81
CA CYS A 168 -21.15 0.94 0.52
C CYS A 168 -20.74 -0.40 1.15
N LEU A 169 -21.64 -1.38 1.17
CA LEU A 169 -21.34 -2.71 1.70
C LEU A 169 -20.15 -3.34 0.97
N ALA A 170 -20.12 -3.32 -0.35
CA ALA A 170 -19.05 -3.91 -1.15
C ALA A 170 -17.67 -3.30 -0.86
N ILE A 171 -17.60 -1.97 -0.68
CA ILE A 171 -16.36 -1.30 -0.25
C ILE A 171 -15.89 -1.80 1.11
N ILE A 172 -16.81 -1.91 2.08
CA ILE A 172 -16.44 -2.31 3.44
C ILE A 172 -16.02 -3.78 3.48
N GLU A 173 -16.67 -4.66 2.73
CA GLU A 173 -16.26 -6.06 2.62
C GLU A 173 -14.83 -6.22 2.07
N ASP A 174 -14.47 -5.43 1.05
CA ASP A 174 -13.11 -5.44 0.52
C ASP A 174 -12.09 -4.86 1.48
N ILE A 175 -12.43 -3.77 2.19
CA ILE A 175 -11.58 -3.19 3.23
C ILE A 175 -11.36 -4.20 4.36
N ASP A 176 -12.38 -4.95 4.76
CA ASP A 176 -12.27 -5.98 5.79
C ASP A 176 -11.30 -7.10 5.35
N LYS A 177 -11.41 -7.60 4.11
CA LYS A 177 -10.46 -8.58 3.55
C LYS A 177 -9.01 -8.07 3.63
N ILE A 178 -8.75 -6.83 3.21
CA ILE A 178 -7.41 -6.25 3.25
C ILE A 178 -6.93 -6.03 4.68
N SER A 179 -7.83 -5.63 5.59
CA SER A 179 -7.51 -5.47 7.01
C SER A 179 -7.07 -6.79 7.64
N GLN A 180 -7.72 -7.90 7.29
CA GLN A 180 -7.32 -9.24 7.74
C GLN A 180 -5.94 -9.64 7.21
N VAL A 181 -5.59 -9.26 5.97
CA VAL A 181 -4.26 -9.48 5.39
C VAL A 181 -3.20 -8.66 6.12
N LEU A 182 -3.44 -7.38 6.36
CA LEU A 182 -2.53 -6.51 7.09
C LEU A 182 -2.34 -6.97 8.55
N SER A 183 -3.40 -7.51 9.16
CA SER A 183 -3.33 -8.11 10.50
C SER A 183 -2.37 -9.30 10.56
N GLN A 184 -2.29 -10.14 9.51
CA GLN A 184 -1.32 -11.24 9.46
C GLN A 184 0.14 -10.74 9.44
N LEU A 185 0.40 -9.59 8.84
CA LEU A 185 1.73 -8.97 8.87
C LEU A 185 2.01 -8.33 10.24
N GLN A 186 1.00 -7.73 10.85
CA GLN A 186 1.08 -7.21 12.21
C GLN A 186 1.37 -8.32 13.22
N ASP A 187 0.70 -9.46 13.13
CA ASP A 187 0.91 -10.63 13.99
C ASP A 187 2.33 -11.22 13.83
N ALA A 188 2.93 -11.01 12.67
CA ALA A 188 4.33 -11.35 12.39
C ALA A 188 5.33 -10.22 12.78
N ASP A 189 4.87 -9.18 13.47
CA ASP A 189 5.66 -8.00 13.81
C ASP A 189 6.31 -7.31 12.59
N ILE A 190 5.64 -7.24 11.47
CA ILE A 190 6.14 -6.63 10.22
C ILE A 190 5.46 -5.28 10.00
N PRO A 191 6.17 -4.16 10.18
CA PRO A 191 5.64 -2.85 9.86
C PRO A 191 5.54 -2.67 8.34
N VAL A 192 4.47 -2.05 7.88
CA VAL A 192 4.18 -1.87 6.45
C VAL A 192 4.07 -0.40 6.10
N LEU A 193 4.74 0.00 5.03
CA LEU A 193 4.46 1.27 4.36
C LEU A 193 3.22 1.08 3.47
N TRP A 194 2.07 1.47 3.98
CA TRP A 194 0.79 1.28 3.32
C TRP A 194 0.42 2.48 2.43
N ARG A 195 0.17 2.21 1.14
CA ARG A 195 -0.15 3.22 0.13
C ARG A 195 -1.45 2.85 -0.61
N PRO A 196 -2.60 2.92 0.07
CA PRO A 196 -3.90 2.74 -0.58
C PRO A 196 -4.22 3.92 -1.49
N LEU A 197 -5.19 3.75 -2.40
CA LEU A 197 -5.73 4.82 -3.26
C LEU A 197 -4.63 5.62 -3.99
N HIS A 198 -3.58 4.93 -4.41
CA HIS A 198 -2.47 5.56 -5.12
C HIS A 198 -2.95 6.19 -6.44
N GLU A 199 -2.24 7.23 -6.90
CA GLU A 199 -2.51 7.94 -8.17
C GLU A 199 -3.94 8.50 -8.32
N ALA A 200 -4.67 8.73 -7.23
CA ALA A 200 -6.06 9.21 -7.26
C ALA A 200 -6.23 10.52 -8.06
N SER A 201 -5.23 11.42 -8.05
CA SER A 201 -5.30 12.69 -8.77
C SER A 201 -5.27 12.57 -10.29
N ASN A 202 -4.89 11.41 -10.83
CA ASN A 202 -4.78 11.19 -12.27
C ASN A 202 -6.13 10.84 -12.93
N GLY A 203 -7.12 10.42 -12.12
CA GLY A 203 -8.44 9.98 -12.62
C GLY A 203 -8.41 8.68 -13.44
N TYR A 204 -7.29 7.94 -13.43
CA TYR A 204 -7.17 6.66 -14.13
C TYR A 204 -7.98 5.56 -13.46
N PHE A 205 -8.03 5.57 -12.14
CA PHE A 205 -8.70 4.56 -11.35
C PHE A 205 -10.06 5.05 -10.86
N TRP A 206 -10.98 4.12 -10.59
CA TRP A 206 -12.33 4.47 -10.12
C TRP A 206 -12.32 5.29 -8.83
N TRP A 207 -11.34 5.12 -7.95
CA TRP A 207 -11.20 5.91 -6.71
C TRP A 207 -10.63 7.31 -6.91
N GLY A 208 -10.25 7.69 -8.12
CA GLY A 208 -9.75 9.02 -8.48
C GLY A 208 -10.71 9.82 -9.37
N ARG A 209 -11.93 9.35 -9.54
CA ARG A 209 -12.95 9.88 -10.45
C ARG A 209 -13.75 11.00 -9.80
#